data_da432a3aeed1c12a2dec6fbbc989f4cb
#
_entry.id   da432a3aeed1c12a2dec6fbbc989f4cb
#
_cell.length_a   1.000
_cell.length_b   1.000
_cell.length_c   1.000
_cell.angle_alpha   90.00
_cell.angle_beta   90.00
_cell.angle_gamma   90.00
#
_symmetry.space_group_name_H-M   'P 1'
#
loop_
_entity.id
_entity.type
_entity.pdbx_description
1 polymer ?
#
loop_
_entity_poly.entity_id
_entity_poly.type
_entity_poly.pdbx_seq_one_letter_code
_entity_poly.pdbx_strand_id
1 'polypeptide(L)'
;MGMARCIFNRFLVPSVLMAVGLAGCSLDDDRDLCCPGPLTMHYTYRPFGAEAFGGNIFSLRHFLFGSDGRFIGELPPGEDLRRQPLDLPEGIFTIVTIGNMSERSLHEHGSDPLLSMLSLSHTAPYTPGLGNAGGSADDDQTDGGETTRETPAFLDNADELFWGVRRFAVDAQGRGIELPPERSAGAVNRLLTRMSNIHCHLSVTVEWANRPPYTGRYTMELDGVNSRYSLDPASGGETSDGFAVPEGSVPSVHRLDVPLRQLALRAEFVTLRLSDTAMPVLRILYGGERVLPDIDLARAFRSWGWHPSATHVQEYRIMLRVINENRVDVMPLVEGSVADWVNGGSFG
;
A
#
# COMPACT_ATOMS: atom_id res chain seq x y z
N MET A 1 -87.73 5.15 5.24
CA MET A 1 -86.78 4.17 5.79
C MET A 1 -86.02 3.52 4.63
N GLY A 2 -84.73 3.77 4.50
CA GLY A 2 -83.93 3.06 3.50
C GLY A 2 -82.96 3.91 2.69
N MET A 3 -82.11 4.72 3.36
CA MET A 3 -80.96 5.34 2.72
C MET A 3 -79.76 5.40 3.70
N ALA A 4 -79.18 4.30 4.07
CA ALA A 4 -77.98 4.32 4.93
C ALA A 4 -77.07 3.10 4.78
N ARG A 5 -76.97 2.48 3.57
CA ARG A 5 -76.16 1.26 3.38
C ARG A 5 -75.16 1.30 2.23
N CYS A 6 -74.99 2.39 1.52
CA CYS A 6 -74.12 2.42 0.35
C CYS A 6 -72.83 3.28 0.46
N ILE A 7 -72.55 3.92 1.64
CA ILE A 7 -71.40 4.83 1.74
C ILE A 7 -70.16 4.16 2.36
N PHE A 8 -70.32 3.02 3.06
CA PHE A 8 -69.21 2.43 3.81
C PHE A 8 -68.24 1.55 2.94
N ASN A 9 -68.65 1.16 1.75
CA ASN A 9 -67.84 0.20 0.94
C ASN A 9 -66.96 0.87 -0.09
N ARG A 10 -66.99 2.22 -0.26
CA ARG A 10 -66.16 2.92 -1.22
C ARG A 10 -64.83 3.48 -0.67
N PHE A 11 -64.66 3.51 0.62
CA PHE A 11 -63.46 4.02 1.26
C PHE A 11 -62.45 2.93 1.72
N LEU A 12 -62.91 1.69 1.83
CA LEU A 12 -62.03 0.58 2.28
C LEU A 12 -61.15 0.02 1.18
N VAL A 13 -61.58 0.06 -0.08
CA VAL A 13 -60.82 -0.49 -1.18
C VAL A 13 -59.56 0.32 -1.54
N PRO A 14 -59.59 1.67 -1.57
CA PRO A 14 -58.37 2.44 -1.84
C PRO A 14 -57.35 2.38 -0.70
N SER A 15 -57.81 2.21 0.57
CA SER A 15 -56.90 2.12 1.71
C SER A 15 -56.12 0.79 1.75
N VAL A 16 -56.71 -0.30 1.32
CA VAL A 16 -56.01 -1.60 1.22
C VAL A 16 -55.02 -1.63 0.07
N LEU A 17 -55.34 -0.98 -1.06
CA LEU A 17 -54.41 -0.84 -2.17
C LEU A 17 -53.22 0.10 -1.82
N MET A 18 -53.44 1.09 -0.98
CA MET A 18 -52.34 2.00 -0.54
C MET A 18 -51.45 1.34 0.52
N ALA A 19 -51.99 0.41 1.32
CA ALA A 19 -51.18 -0.36 2.30
C ALA A 19 -50.33 -1.46 1.64
N VAL A 20 -50.75 -2.00 0.51
CA VAL A 20 -49.96 -2.97 -0.26
C VAL A 20 -48.86 -2.27 -1.06
N GLY A 21 -49.04 -1.01 -1.42
CA GLY A 21 -48.01 -0.21 -2.12
C GLY A 21 -46.88 0.30 -1.25
N LEU A 22 -47.04 0.29 0.09
CA LEU A 22 -46.01 0.71 1.05
C LEU A 22 -45.21 -0.45 1.65
N ALA A 23 -45.61 -1.69 1.35
CA ALA A 23 -44.81 -2.89 1.60
C ALA A 23 -43.88 -3.21 0.42
N GLY A 24 -43.54 -2.21 -0.40
CA GLY A 24 -42.46 -2.27 -1.33
C GLY A 24 -41.18 -2.41 -0.53
N CYS A 25 -40.67 -3.63 -0.48
CA CYS A 25 -39.35 -3.97 -0.02
C CYS A 25 -38.39 -2.87 -0.45
N SER A 26 -37.48 -2.48 0.43
CA SER A 26 -36.32 -1.73 0.03
C SER A 26 -35.54 -2.58 -0.98
N LEU A 27 -35.74 -2.24 -2.24
CA LEU A 27 -35.26 -2.99 -3.40
C LEU A 27 -33.73 -3.04 -3.52
N ASP A 28 -33.01 -2.47 -2.57
CA ASP A 28 -31.55 -2.44 -2.64
C ASP A 28 -30.86 -3.63 -1.96
N ASP A 29 -31.52 -4.31 -1.01
CA ASP A 29 -30.88 -5.41 -0.26
C ASP A 29 -31.33 -6.82 -0.70
N ASP A 30 -32.52 -6.95 -1.32
CA ASP A 30 -33.10 -8.26 -1.68
C ASP A 30 -32.87 -8.70 -3.14
N ARG A 31 -32.25 -7.87 -3.96
CA ARG A 31 -31.92 -8.28 -5.35
C ARG A 31 -30.95 -9.44 -5.41
N ASP A 32 -30.09 -9.60 -4.41
CA ASP A 32 -29.14 -10.71 -4.32
C ASP A 32 -29.81 -12.05 -4.02
N LEU A 33 -31.05 -12.05 -3.51
CA LEU A 33 -31.77 -13.27 -3.15
C LEU A 33 -32.62 -13.85 -4.28
N CYS A 34 -33.12 -12.99 -5.19
CA CYS A 34 -34.07 -13.43 -6.23
C CYS A 34 -33.43 -13.74 -7.58
N CYS A 35 -32.34 -13.08 -7.92
CA CYS A 35 -31.53 -13.33 -9.11
C CYS A 35 -30.08 -13.08 -8.74
N PRO A 36 -29.37 -14.09 -8.23
CA PRO A 36 -27.98 -13.94 -7.90
C PRO A 36 -27.20 -13.46 -9.14
N GLY A 37 -26.74 -12.23 -9.10
CA GLY A 37 -25.84 -11.69 -10.11
C GLY A 37 -24.53 -12.49 -10.14
N PRO A 38 -23.65 -12.25 -11.10
CA PRO A 38 -22.36 -12.91 -11.15
C PRO A 38 -21.58 -12.66 -9.86
N LEU A 39 -20.80 -13.66 -9.45
CA LEU A 39 -19.90 -13.51 -8.32
C LEU A 39 -18.98 -12.30 -8.54
N THR A 40 -18.88 -11.44 -7.55
CA THR A 40 -18.12 -10.18 -7.66
C THR A 40 -17.23 -10.02 -6.44
N MET A 41 -15.97 -9.68 -6.67
CA MET A 41 -15.06 -9.25 -5.61
C MET A 41 -15.12 -7.73 -5.46
N HIS A 42 -15.25 -7.26 -4.22
CA HIS A 42 -15.29 -5.86 -3.87
C HIS A 42 -14.07 -5.49 -3.05
N TYR A 43 -13.47 -4.34 -3.37
CA TYR A 43 -12.28 -3.85 -2.70
C TYR A 43 -12.58 -2.67 -1.80
N THR A 44 -11.96 -2.66 -0.62
CA THR A 44 -12.00 -1.54 0.33
C THR A 44 -10.60 -1.24 0.84
N TYR A 45 -10.34 0.03 1.09
CA TYR A 45 -9.13 0.48 1.79
C TYR A 45 -9.53 1.46 2.88
N ARG A 46 -9.29 1.08 4.13
CA ARG A 46 -9.73 1.84 5.33
C ARG A 46 -8.60 1.98 6.33
N PRO A 47 -7.56 2.79 6.03
CA PRO A 47 -6.37 2.88 6.88
C PRO A 47 -6.68 3.38 8.29
N PHE A 48 -7.62 4.29 8.44
CA PHE A 48 -8.02 4.89 9.72
C PHE A 48 -9.53 4.75 9.99
N GLY A 49 -10.13 3.66 9.50
CA GLY A 49 -11.57 3.39 9.66
C GLY A 49 -12.45 4.01 8.58
N ALA A 50 -12.03 5.11 7.94
CA ALA A 50 -12.74 5.74 6.84
C ALA A 50 -12.35 5.12 5.49
N GLU A 51 -13.29 5.08 4.55
CA GLU A 51 -13.04 4.57 3.20
C GLU A 51 -12.17 5.55 2.40
N ALA A 52 -11.00 5.10 1.96
CA ALA A 52 -9.99 5.90 1.25
C ALA A 52 -9.54 5.31 -0.09
N PHE A 53 -10.21 4.28 -0.60
CA PHE A 53 -9.81 3.57 -1.82
C PHE A 53 -9.65 4.52 -3.02
N GLY A 54 -10.66 5.31 -3.33
CA GLY A 54 -10.68 6.14 -4.55
C GLY A 54 -9.68 7.30 -4.59
N GLY A 55 -9.09 7.65 -3.43
CA GLY A 55 -8.04 8.67 -3.35
C GLY A 55 -6.62 8.12 -3.40
N ASN A 56 -6.46 6.78 -3.27
CA ASN A 56 -5.15 6.14 -3.13
C ASN A 56 -4.89 5.05 -4.17
N ILE A 57 -5.92 4.36 -4.64
CA ILE A 57 -5.77 3.20 -5.53
C ILE A 57 -6.35 3.54 -6.90
N PHE A 58 -5.49 3.56 -7.93
CA PHE A 58 -5.83 4.00 -9.29
C PHE A 58 -5.77 2.87 -10.32
N SER A 59 -5.15 1.75 -9.98
CA SER A 59 -5.07 0.56 -10.81
C SER A 59 -5.05 -0.69 -9.95
N LEU A 60 -5.56 -1.81 -10.48
CA LEU A 60 -5.50 -3.11 -9.84
C LEU A 60 -5.05 -4.17 -10.85
N ARG A 61 -4.21 -5.09 -10.38
CA ARG A 61 -3.87 -6.33 -11.07
C ARG A 61 -4.27 -7.51 -10.19
N HIS A 62 -4.84 -8.53 -10.79
CA HIS A 62 -5.43 -9.67 -10.09
C HIS A 62 -4.77 -10.97 -10.53
N PHE A 63 -4.09 -11.64 -9.64
CA PHE A 63 -3.40 -12.90 -9.88
C PHE A 63 -4.22 -14.04 -9.26
N LEU A 64 -4.69 -14.94 -10.10
CA LEU A 64 -5.55 -16.07 -9.73
C LEU A 64 -4.71 -17.32 -9.51
N PHE A 65 -4.96 -18.01 -8.40
CA PHE A 65 -4.33 -19.27 -8.02
C PHE A 65 -5.37 -20.33 -7.69
N GLY A 66 -5.06 -21.59 -8.00
CA GLY A 66 -5.89 -22.75 -7.68
C GLY A 66 -5.77 -23.20 -6.22
N SER A 67 -6.49 -24.26 -5.89
CA SER A 67 -6.51 -24.88 -4.55
C SER A 67 -5.14 -25.42 -4.12
N ASP A 68 -4.32 -25.81 -5.08
CA ASP A 68 -2.94 -26.30 -4.91
C ASP A 68 -1.89 -25.16 -4.86
N GLY A 69 -2.36 -23.90 -4.90
CA GLY A 69 -1.50 -22.73 -4.93
C GLY A 69 -0.86 -22.43 -6.30
N ARG A 70 -1.18 -23.18 -7.35
CA ARG A 70 -0.63 -22.91 -8.69
C ARG A 70 -1.30 -21.71 -9.32
N PHE A 71 -0.49 -20.91 -10.02
CA PHE A 71 -0.96 -19.78 -10.80
C PHE A 71 -1.79 -20.25 -11.98
N ILE A 72 -3.01 -19.72 -12.11
CA ILE A 72 -3.94 -20.01 -13.20
C ILE A 72 -3.83 -18.94 -14.28
N GLY A 73 -3.75 -17.68 -13.88
CA GLY A 73 -3.67 -16.54 -14.80
C GLY A 73 -3.89 -15.21 -14.12
N GLU A 74 -3.75 -14.15 -14.89
CA GLU A 74 -4.13 -12.80 -14.49
C GLU A 74 -5.56 -12.51 -14.99
N LEU A 75 -6.41 -12.03 -14.11
CA LEU A 75 -7.76 -11.64 -14.50
C LEU A 75 -7.74 -10.28 -15.19
N PRO A 76 -8.51 -10.08 -16.26
CA PRO A 76 -8.63 -8.78 -16.88
C PRO A 76 -9.24 -7.78 -15.88
N PRO A 77 -8.84 -6.51 -15.92
CA PRO A 77 -9.41 -5.50 -15.03
C PRO A 77 -10.90 -5.31 -15.28
N GLY A 78 -11.66 -5.15 -14.21
CA GLY A 78 -13.08 -4.80 -14.29
C GLY A 78 -13.29 -3.34 -14.77
N GLU A 79 -14.50 -3.02 -15.20
CA GLU A 79 -14.89 -1.66 -15.57
C GLU A 79 -14.86 -0.69 -14.38
N ASP A 80 -15.16 -1.20 -13.18
CA ASP A 80 -15.09 -0.47 -11.91
C ASP A 80 -13.95 -1.04 -11.08
N LEU A 81 -12.94 -0.22 -10.76
CA LEU A 81 -11.79 -0.64 -9.95
C LEU A 81 -12.19 -1.25 -8.59
N ARG A 82 -13.33 -0.87 -8.05
CA ARG A 82 -13.81 -1.42 -6.77
C ARG A 82 -14.50 -2.77 -6.92
N ARG A 83 -14.79 -3.19 -8.15
CA ARG A 83 -15.59 -4.38 -8.43
C ARG A 83 -14.95 -5.21 -9.53
N GLN A 84 -14.55 -6.41 -9.19
CA GLN A 84 -14.04 -7.38 -10.15
C GLN A 84 -15.06 -8.50 -10.31
N PRO A 85 -15.75 -8.61 -11.44
CA PRO A 85 -16.59 -9.76 -11.73
C PRO A 85 -15.73 -11.02 -11.88
N LEU A 86 -16.23 -12.14 -11.35
CA LEU A 86 -15.54 -13.41 -11.35
C LEU A 86 -16.41 -14.44 -12.10
N ASP A 87 -15.89 -14.91 -13.21
CA ASP A 87 -16.48 -16.04 -13.97
C ASP A 87 -15.54 -17.24 -13.80
N LEU A 88 -15.75 -17.99 -12.72
CA LEU A 88 -14.90 -19.10 -12.32
C LEU A 88 -15.72 -20.39 -12.20
N PRO A 89 -15.15 -21.54 -12.58
CA PRO A 89 -15.79 -22.83 -12.35
C PRO A 89 -15.88 -23.16 -10.86
N GLU A 90 -16.65 -24.19 -10.53
CA GLU A 90 -16.65 -24.77 -9.17
C GLU A 90 -15.23 -25.16 -8.75
N GLY A 91 -14.82 -24.72 -7.54
CA GLY A 91 -13.47 -24.97 -7.04
C GLY A 91 -13.05 -24.04 -5.92
N ILE A 92 -11.82 -24.21 -5.46
CA ILE A 92 -11.19 -23.33 -4.46
C ILE A 92 -10.13 -22.49 -5.14
N PHE A 93 -10.16 -21.18 -4.86
CA PHE A 93 -9.28 -20.20 -5.47
C PHE A 93 -8.68 -19.26 -4.43
N THR A 94 -7.54 -18.71 -4.79
CA THR A 94 -6.94 -17.55 -4.09
C THR A 94 -6.70 -16.46 -5.12
N ILE A 95 -7.17 -15.25 -4.86
CA ILE A 95 -6.83 -14.08 -5.65
C ILE A 95 -5.90 -13.19 -4.82
N VAL A 96 -4.74 -12.88 -5.39
CA VAL A 96 -3.83 -11.84 -4.92
C VAL A 96 -4.05 -10.61 -5.79
N THR A 97 -4.34 -9.50 -5.16
CA THR A 97 -4.58 -8.23 -5.85
C THR A 97 -3.50 -7.23 -5.46
N ILE A 98 -2.88 -6.60 -6.45
CA ILE A 98 -1.88 -5.54 -6.24
C ILE A 98 -2.41 -4.26 -6.85
N GLY A 99 -2.42 -3.20 -6.05
CA GLY A 99 -2.80 -1.85 -6.47
C GLY A 99 -1.59 -1.00 -6.82
N ASN A 100 -1.75 -0.14 -7.83
CA ASN A 100 -0.79 0.86 -8.31
C ASN A 100 0.56 0.32 -8.78
N MET A 101 0.61 -0.93 -9.18
CA MET A 101 1.82 -1.55 -9.69
C MET A 101 2.17 -1.01 -11.08
N SER A 102 3.37 -0.45 -11.25
CA SER A 102 3.93 0.00 -12.51
C SER A 102 5.12 -0.88 -12.93
N GLU A 103 5.84 -0.45 -13.97
CA GLU A 103 7.09 -1.10 -14.40
C GLU A 103 8.24 -0.98 -13.37
N ARG A 104 8.10 -0.12 -12.36
CA ARG A 104 9.06 0.03 -11.25
C ARG A 104 9.00 -1.12 -10.26
N SER A 105 7.96 -1.92 -10.32
CA SER A 105 7.72 -3.03 -9.41
C SER A 105 7.59 -4.31 -10.22
N LEU A 106 8.37 -5.31 -9.87
CA LEU A 106 8.36 -6.62 -10.50
C LEU A 106 7.68 -7.62 -9.56
N HIS A 107 6.70 -8.35 -10.08
CA HIS A 107 6.21 -9.56 -9.45
C HIS A 107 6.97 -10.77 -10.01
N GLU A 108 7.49 -11.59 -9.11
CA GLU A 108 8.24 -12.78 -9.49
C GLU A 108 7.52 -14.02 -8.97
N HIS A 109 7.40 -15.01 -9.81
CA HIS A 109 6.82 -16.31 -9.48
C HIS A 109 7.65 -17.46 -10.07
N GLY A 110 8.94 -17.35 -10.09
CA GLY A 110 9.85 -18.42 -10.49
C GLY A 110 9.44 -19.24 -11.75
N SER A 111 10.09 -20.38 -11.97
CA SER A 111 9.77 -21.31 -13.08
C SER A 111 8.51 -22.18 -12.81
N ASP A 112 8.17 -22.39 -11.54
CA ASP A 112 6.91 -23.06 -11.12
C ASP A 112 6.07 -22.02 -10.36
N PRO A 113 5.03 -21.47 -10.97
CA PRO A 113 4.30 -20.32 -10.43
C PRO A 113 3.38 -20.74 -9.28
N LEU A 114 3.96 -20.95 -8.10
CA LEU A 114 3.24 -21.19 -6.87
C LEU A 114 3.00 -19.87 -6.13
N LEU A 115 1.86 -19.77 -5.42
CA LEU A 115 1.54 -18.64 -4.55
C LEU A 115 2.65 -18.38 -3.52
N SER A 116 3.22 -19.44 -2.95
CA SER A 116 4.33 -19.35 -1.99
C SER A 116 5.60 -18.71 -2.55
N MET A 117 5.75 -18.66 -3.88
CA MET A 117 6.87 -18.05 -4.57
C MET A 117 6.55 -16.65 -5.10
N LEU A 118 5.28 -16.23 -5.03
CA LEU A 118 4.89 -14.91 -5.45
C LEU A 118 5.51 -13.86 -4.53
N SER A 119 6.31 -13.01 -5.11
CA SER A 119 6.94 -11.90 -4.41
C SER A 119 6.89 -10.62 -5.22
N LEU A 120 6.99 -9.51 -4.53
CA LEU A 120 7.04 -8.19 -5.09
C LEU A 120 8.40 -7.58 -4.80
N SER A 121 9.08 -7.10 -5.84
CA SER A 121 10.38 -6.43 -5.75
C SER A 121 10.29 -5.04 -6.34
N HIS A 122 11.02 -4.10 -5.75
CA HIS A 122 11.25 -2.80 -6.36
C HIS A 122 12.47 -2.89 -7.29
N THR A 123 12.34 -2.43 -8.54
CA THR A 123 13.35 -2.61 -9.58
C THR A 123 13.78 -1.33 -10.29
N ALA A 124 13.16 -0.17 -9.98
CA ALA A 124 13.51 1.08 -10.67
C ALA A 124 14.94 1.51 -10.31
N PRO A 125 15.88 1.51 -11.27
CA PRO A 125 17.23 1.96 -11.01
C PRO A 125 17.25 3.48 -10.78
N TYR A 126 18.08 3.92 -9.84
CA TYR A 126 18.39 5.33 -9.68
C TYR A 126 19.14 5.84 -10.91
N THR A 127 18.66 6.94 -11.48
CA THR A 127 19.33 7.64 -12.58
C THR A 127 19.80 9.01 -12.08
N PRO A 128 21.12 9.28 -12.07
CA PRO A 128 21.64 10.56 -11.64
C PRO A 128 21.05 11.74 -12.42
N GLY A 129 20.61 12.79 -11.73
CA GLY A 129 20.10 14.01 -12.37
C GLY A 129 18.62 14.00 -12.76
N LEU A 130 17.92 12.87 -12.69
CA LEU A 130 16.47 12.76 -12.95
C LEU A 130 15.58 13.06 -11.73
N GLY A 131 16.14 13.57 -10.63
CA GLY A 131 15.34 13.96 -9.45
C GLY A 131 14.24 14.94 -9.82
N ASN A 132 13.00 14.55 -9.66
CA ASN A 132 11.68 15.19 -9.77
C ASN A 132 11.63 16.70 -10.13
N ALA A 133 12.30 17.12 -11.20
CA ALA A 133 12.13 18.44 -11.79
C ALA A 133 12.21 18.29 -13.30
N GLY A 134 11.08 18.56 -13.97
CA GLY A 134 11.06 18.67 -15.43
C GLY A 134 12.15 19.63 -15.91
N GLY A 135 13.18 19.05 -16.50
CA GLY A 135 14.31 19.76 -17.07
C GLY A 135 14.98 18.82 -18.06
N SER A 136 15.00 19.26 -19.30
CA SER A 136 15.55 18.60 -20.49
C SER A 136 16.93 17.96 -20.25
N ALA A 137 17.05 16.73 -20.69
CA ALA A 137 18.31 16.02 -20.85
C ALA A 137 19.14 16.70 -21.96
N ASP A 138 20.35 17.12 -21.64
CA ASP A 138 21.40 17.24 -22.63
C ASP A 138 22.26 15.98 -22.55
N ASP A 139 22.28 15.28 -23.67
CA ASP A 139 23.11 14.10 -23.94
C ASP A 139 24.59 14.43 -23.78
N ASP A 140 25.28 13.72 -22.91
CA ASP A 140 26.70 13.49 -23.05
C ASP A 140 27.02 12.01 -22.88
N GLN A 141 27.14 11.33 -24.03
CA GLN A 141 27.61 9.96 -24.15
C GLN A 141 29.12 9.92 -23.85
N THR A 142 29.53 9.22 -22.81
CA THR A 142 30.94 8.75 -22.70
C THR A 142 30.99 7.24 -22.49
N ASP A 143 31.34 6.63 -23.55
CA ASP A 143 32.19 5.49 -23.89
C ASP A 143 32.48 4.39 -22.84
N GLY A 144 32.38 3.17 -23.33
CA GLY A 144 32.42 1.90 -22.66
C GLY A 144 33.74 1.58 -21.93
N GLY A 145 33.55 0.99 -20.78
CA GLY A 145 34.57 0.32 -20.00
C GLY A 145 33.94 -0.79 -19.16
N GLU A 146 34.05 -2.01 -19.69
CA GLU A 146 33.67 -3.26 -19.05
C GLU A 146 34.50 -3.49 -17.79
N THR A 147 33.95 -3.22 -16.63
CA THR A 147 34.46 -3.73 -15.36
C THR A 147 33.29 -4.24 -14.52
N THR A 148 33.17 -5.57 -14.46
CA THR A 148 32.31 -6.32 -13.55
C THR A 148 32.69 -6.07 -12.11
N ARG A 149 32.33 -4.92 -11.58
CA ARG A 149 32.09 -4.72 -10.16
C ARG A 149 30.58 -4.68 -10.01
N GLU A 150 30.03 -5.63 -9.25
CA GLU A 150 28.66 -5.53 -8.74
C GLU A 150 28.56 -4.24 -7.91
N THR A 151 28.31 -3.15 -8.61
CA THR A 151 27.94 -1.88 -7.96
C THR A 151 26.58 -2.14 -7.32
N PRO A 152 26.39 -1.89 -6.04
CA PRO A 152 25.06 -1.99 -5.45
C PRO A 152 24.12 -1.14 -6.31
N ALA A 153 23.12 -1.78 -6.89
CA ALA A 153 22.14 -1.08 -7.70
C ALA A 153 21.41 -0.11 -6.78
N PHE A 154 21.69 1.18 -6.95
CA PHE A 154 20.90 2.21 -6.26
C PHE A 154 19.51 2.26 -6.90
N LEU A 155 18.50 2.33 -6.06
CA LEU A 155 17.11 2.40 -6.47
C LEU A 155 16.55 3.82 -6.29
N ASP A 156 15.65 4.21 -7.17
CA ASP A 156 14.80 5.40 -7.06
C ASP A 156 13.61 5.09 -6.15
N ASN A 157 12.61 5.96 -6.07
CA ASN A 157 11.37 5.74 -5.35
C ASN A 157 10.58 4.56 -5.93
N ALA A 158 10.01 3.77 -5.05
CA ALA A 158 9.06 2.70 -5.38
C ALA A 158 7.71 3.26 -5.83
N ASP A 159 6.82 2.37 -6.26
CA ASP A 159 5.40 2.67 -6.42
C ASP A 159 4.71 2.73 -5.05
N GLU A 160 3.64 3.51 -4.95
CA GLU A 160 2.72 3.49 -3.81
C GLU A 160 1.82 2.27 -3.87
N LEU A 161 2.33 1.13 -3.43
CA LEU A 161 1.73 -0.16 -3.64
C LEU A 161 0.71 -0.54 -2.56
N PHE A 162 -0.34 -1.20 -2.99
CA PHE A 162 -1.38 -1.79 -2.14
C PHE A 162 -1.53 -3.26 -2.45
N TRP A 163 -1.94 -4.03 -1.46
CA TRP A 163 -2.10 -5.47 -1.58
C TRP A 163 -3.36 -5.94 -0.87
N GLY A 164 -3.98 -6.94 -1.44
CA GLY A 164 -5.09 -7.67 -0.83
C GLY A 164 -5.09 -9.11 -1.30
N VAL A 165 -5.46 -10.01 -0.40
CA VAL A 165 -5.59 -11.43 -0.72
C VAL A 165 -6.96 -11.93 -0.27
N ARG A 166 -7.54 -12.82 -1.09
CA ARG A 166 -8.79 -13.49 -0.73
C ARG A 166 -8.76 -14.94 -1.17
N ARG A 167 -9.00 -15.84 -0.23
CA ARG A 167 -9.24 -17.25 -0.50
C ARG A 167 -10.73 -17.54 -0.37
N PHE A 168 -11.29 -18.25 -1.34
CA PHE A 168 -12.71 -18.57 -1.39
C PHE A 168 -12.96 -19.85 -2.20
N ALA A 169 -14.14 -20.44 -2.02
CA ALA A 169 -14.63 -21.49 -2.90
C ALA A 169 -15.75 -20.95 -3.78
N VAL A 170 -15.91 -21.50 -4.97
CA VAL A 170 -17.05 -21.29 -5.86
C VAL A 170 -17.88 -22.56 -5.86
N ASP A 171 -19.18 -22.45 -5.58
CA ASP A 171 -20.09 -23.58 -5.60
C ASP A 171 -20.60 -23.88 -7.02
N ALA A 172 -21.34 -24.99 -7.16
CA ALA A 172 -21.95 -25.44 -8.44
C ALA A 172 -22.93 -24.41 -9.04
N GLN A 173 -23.38 -23.42 -8.28
CA GLN A 173 -24.26 -22.34 -8.72
C GLN A 173 -23.46 -21.04 -9.05
N GLY A 174 -22.15 -21.09 -8.99
CA GLY A 174 -21.28 -19.93 -9.25
C GLY A 174 -21.24 -18.89 -8.12
N ARG A 175 -21.63 -19.27 -6.89
CA ARG A 175 -21.60 -18.37 -5.72
C ARG A 175 -20.32 -18.58 -4.92
N GLY A 176 -19.83 -17.52 -4.29
CA GLY A 176 -18.63 -17.56 -3.46
C GLY A 176 -18.91 -18.04 -2.03
N ILE A 177 -17.98 -18.81 -1.49
CA ILE A 177 -17.94 -19.19 -0.07
C ILE A 177 -16.61 -18.72 0.48
N GLU A 178 -16.63 -17.82 1.45
CA GLU A 178 -15.39 -17.29 2.08
C GLU A 178 -14.66 -18.38 2.86
N LEU A 179 -13.32 -18.42 2.75
CA LEU A 179 -12.47 -19.40 3.42
C LEU A 179 -11.36 -18.67 4.25
N PRO A 180 -11.13 -19.10 5.50
CA PRO A 180 -11.94 -20.04 6.27
C PRO A 180 -13.35 -19.47 6.54
N PRO A 181 -14.35 -20.32 6.75
CA PRO A 181 -15.74 -19.90 6.95
C PRO A 181 -15.94 -19.31 8.36
N GLU A 182 -15.26 -18.21 8.67
CA GLU A 182 -15.23 -17.71 10.06
C GLU A 182 -16.54 -17.08 10.52
N ARG A 183 -17.42 -16.60 9.66
CA ARG A 183 -18.61 -15.85 10.08
C ARG A 183 -19.83 -15.91 9.17
N SER A 184 -19.75 -16.34 7.92
CA SER A 184 -20.93 -16.43 7.07
C SER A 184 -21.25 -17.90 6.73
N ALA A 185 -22.37 -18.40 7.25
CA ALA A 185 -22.82 -19.77 7.05
C ALA A 185 -23.43 -20.00 5.66
N GLY A 186 -23.17 -19.15 4.67
CA GLY A 186 -23.83 -19.25 3.36
C GLY A 186 -22.96 -18.82 2.19
N ALA A 187 -23.33 -19.28 1.00
CA ALA A 187 -22.75 -18.82 -0.25
C ALA A 187 -23.24 -17.41 -0.58
N VAL A 188 -22.33 -16.57 -1.07
CA VAL A 188 -22.56 -15.16 -1.36
C VAL A 188 -22.21 -14.84 -2.82
N ASN A 189 -22.80 -13.79 -3.37
CA ASN A 189 -22.44 -13.28 -4.69
C ASN A 189 -21.42 -12.13 -4.60
N ARG A 190 -21.09 -11.74 -3.39
CA ARG A 190 -20.17 -10.63 -3.12
C ARG A 190 -19.10 -11.06 -2.13
N LEU A 191 -17.86 -11.07 -2.58
CA LEU A 191 -16.69 -11.27 -1.73
C LEU A 191 -16.06 -9.92 -1.41
N LEU A 192 -15.65 -9.73 -0.17
CA LEU A 192 -15.01 -8.48 0.26
C LEU A 192 -13.51 -8.70 0.46
N THR A 193 -12.69 -7.91 -0.23
CA THR A 193 -11.23 -7.89 -0.05
C THR A 193 -10.81 -6.55 0.54
N ARG A 194 -10.13 -6.61 1.67
CA ARG A 194 -9.53 -5.43 2.29
C ARG A 194 -8.13 -5.25 1.74
N MET A 195 -7.86 -4.06 1.19
CA MET A 195 -6.53 -3.69 0.73
C MET A 195 -5.70 -3.15 1.89
N SER A 196 -4.42 -3.48 1.90
CA SER A 196 -3.42 -2.99 2.84
C SER A 196 -2.31 -2.26 2.10
N ASN A 197 -1.74 -1.25 2.71
CA ASN A 197 -0.59 -0.52 2.22
C ASN A 197 0.68 -1.37 2.37
N ILE A 198 1.50 -1.51 1.31
CA ILE A 198 2.78 -2.22 1.34
C ILE A 198 3.98 -1.34 0.99
N HIS A 199 3.81 -0.05 0.99
CA HIS A 199 4.86 0.94 0.84
C HIS A 199 5.05 1.75 2.14
N CYS A 200 6.16 2.46 2.20
CA CYS A 200 6.47 3.42 3.24
C CYS A 200 6.77 4.78 2.61
N HIS A 201 6.13 5.81 3.10
CA HIS A 201 6.51 7.20 2.85
C HIS A 201 7.39 7.69 3.99
N LEU A 202 8.61 8.10 3.68
CA LEU A 202 9.51 8.75 4.60
C LEU A 202 9.90 10.14 4.09
N SER A 203 9.31 11.15 4.68
CA SER A 203 9.62 12.55 4.43
C SER A 203 10.78 12.99 5.32
N VAL A 204 11.86 13.46 4.71
CA VAL A 204 13.07 13.91 5.40
C VAL A 204 13.29 15.38 5.11
N THR A 205 13.34 16.19 6.18
CA THR A 205 13.77 17.59 6.10
C THR A 205 15.09 17.75 6.83
N VAL A 206 16.10 18.32 6.17
CA VAL A 206 17.38 18.68 6.80
C VAL A 206 17.52 20.20 6.84
N GLU A 207 17.65 20.75 8.03
CA GLU A 207 17.81 22.20 8.24
C GLU A 207 19.13 22.50 8.95
N TRP A 208 19.91 23.43 8.42
CA TRP A 208 21.14 23.90 9.05
C TRP A 208 20.84 25.09 9.98
N ALA A 209 21.27 24.99 11.22
CA ALA A 209 21.22 26.11 12.16
C ALA A 209 22.08 27.29 11.68
N ASN A 210 23.10 26.98 10.90
CA ASN A 210 24.03 27.93 10.28
C ASN A 210 24.02 27.68 8.74
N ARG A 211 25.02 28.28 8.06
CA ARG A 211 25.18 28.05 6.62
C ARG A 211 25.60 26.60 6.34
N PRO A 212 24.95 25.91 5.37
CA PRO A 212 25.37 24.57 4.92
C PRO A 212 26.82 24.65 4.34
N PRO A 213 27.58 23.54 4.42
CA PRO A 213 28.97 23.52 3.98
C PRO A 213 29.12 23.72 2.47
N TYR A 214 28.13 23.29 1.71
CA TYR A 214 28.16 23.37 0.24
C TYR A 214 26.86 23.99 -0.28
N THR A 215 26.93 24.54 -1.50
CA THR A 215 25.76 25.02 -2.24
C THR A 215 25.51 24.10 -3.44
N GLY A 216 24.26 23.87 -3.79
CA GLY A 216 23.90 23.05 -4.94
C GLY A 216 23.06 21.82 -4.60
N ARG A 217 23.40 20.70 -5.20
CA ARG A 217 22.63 19.45 -5.08
C ARG A 217 23.36 18.48 -4.16
N TYR A 218 22.64 17.95 -3.21
CA TYR A 218 23.06 16.89 -2.31
C TYR A 218 22.44 15.57 -2.76
N THR A 219 23.02 14.47 -2.29
CA THR A 219 22.42 13.13 -2.45
C THR A 219 22.00 12.64 -1.08
N MET A 220 20.79 12.13 -0.96
CA MET A 220 20.33 11.41 0.20
C MET A 220 20.21 9.93 -0.11
N GLU A 221 20.72 9.08 0.77
CA GLU A 221 20.65 7.63 0.67
C GLU A 221 19.92 7.04 1.86
N LEU A 222 19.04 6.08 1.58
CA LEU A 222 18.36 5.26 2.56
C LEU A 222 18.84 3.82 2.36
N ASP A 223 19.80 3.38 3.16
CA ASP A 223 20.49 2.10 3.05
C ASP A 223 19.92 1.06 4.01
N GLY A 224 19.66 -0.14 3.55
CA GLY A 224 19.13 -1.23 4.36
C GLY A 224 17.61 -1.39 4.27
N VAL A 225 16.97 -0.86 3.23
CA VAL A 225 15.54 -1.05 2.97
C VAL A 225 15.29 -2.45 2.42
N ASN A 226 14.22 -3.11 2.84
CA ASN A 226 13.80 -4.36 2.22
C ASN A 226 13.50 -4.12 0.73
N SER A 227 14.13 -4.89 -0.15
CA SER A 227 13.92 -4.81 -1.60
C SER A 227 12.81 -5.71 -2.09
N ARG A 228 12.31 -6.63 -1.24
CA ARG A 228 11.38 -7.68 -1.64
C ARG A 228 10.44 -8.09 -0.51
N TYR A 229 9.19 -8.38 -0.85
CA TYR A 229 8.19 -8.96 0.04
C TYR A 229 7.52 -10.18 -0.58
N SER A 230 7.27 -11.21 0.22
CA SER A 230 6.38 -12.31 -0.15
C SER A 230 4.93 -11.83 -0.12
N LEU A 231 4.16 -12.23 -1.12
CA LEU A 231 2.73 -11.96 -1.22
C LEU A 231 1.87 -13.14 -0.78
N ASP A 232 2.49 -14.24 -0.33
CA ASP A 232 1.79 -15.38 0.24
C ASP A 232 1.40 -15.09 1.70
N PRO A 233 0.10 -15.05 2.03
CA PRO A 233 -0.36 -14.85 3.40
C PRO A 233 0.04 -15.98 4.36
N ALA A 234 0.37 -17.17 3.83
CA ALA A 234 0.81 -18.31 4.64
C ALA A 234 2.29 -18.21 5.04
N SER A 235 3.06 -17.32 4.43
CA SER A 235 4.49 -17.17 4.73
C SER A 235 4.78 -16.57 6.11
N GLY A 236 3.75 -16.14 6.84
CA GLY A 236 3.82 -15.80 8.27
C GLY A 236 4.80 -14.68 8.60
N GLY A 237 4.54 -13.47 8.08
CA GLY A 237 5.42 -12.33 8.30
C GLY A 237 5.35 -11.76 9.72
N GLU A 238 6.43 -11.11 10.14
CA GLU A 238 6.54 -10.39 11.42
C GLU A 238 5.65 -9.13 11.46
N THR A 239 5.00 -8.77 10.36
CA THR A 239 4.14 -7.59 10.28
C THR A 239 2.70 -7.93 10.62
N SER A 240 1.99 -7.00 11.25
CA SER A 240 0.56 -7.13 11.58
C SER A 240 -0.34 -7.45 10.38
N ASP A 241 0.15 -7.21 9.17
CA ASP A 241 -0.56 -7.39 7.91
C ASP A 241 -0.15 -8.67 7.16
N GLY A 242 0.70 -9.51 7.76
CA GLY A 242 1.10 -10.82 7.20
C GLY A 242 2.17 -10.77 6.11
N PHE A 243 2.87 -9.64 5.93
CA PHE A 243 3.98 -9.57 4.98
C PHE A 243 5.24 -10.22 5.54
N ALA A 244 5.89 -11.04 4.73
CA ALA A 244 7.18 -11.62 5.05
C ALA A 244 8.26 -11.15 4.09
N VAL A 245 9.45 -10.93 4.61
CA VAL A 245 10.65 -10.77 3.79
C VAL A 245 11.12 -12.16 3.40
N PRO A 246 11.20 -12.49 2.10
CA PRO A 246 11.68 -13.80 1.66
C PRO A 246 13.12 -14.05 2.14
N GLU A 247 13.41 -15.30 2.52
CA GLU A 247 14.75 -15.69 2.92
C GLU A 247 15.76 -15.40 1.80
N GLY A 248 16.91 -14.86 2.17
CA GLY A 248 17.95 -14.46 1.21
C GLY A 248 17.71 -13.13 0.48
N SER A 249 16.67 -12.38 0.84
CA SER A 249 16.50 -11.01 0.31
C SER A 249 17.67 -10.12 0.70
N VAL A 250 18.25 -9.45 -0.29
CA VAL A 250 19.34 -8.48 -0.07
C VAL A 250 18.74 -7.10 0.15
N PRO A 251 19.11 -6.39 1.21
CA PRO A 251 18.68 -5.00 1.40
C PRO A 251 19.12 -4.12 0.23
N SER A 252 18.31 -3.14 -0.10
CA SER A 252 18.56 -2.16 -1.16
C SER A 252 18.99 -0.81 -0.58
N VAL A 253 19.56 0.03 -1.43
CA VAL A 253 19.88 1.43 -1.16
C VAL A 253 19.04 2.30 -2.07
N HIS A 254 18.15 3.08 -1.49
CA HIS A 254 17.41 4.12 -2.22
C HIS A 254 18.23 5.41 -2.23
N ARG A 255 18.28 6.07 -3.39
CA ARG A 255 19.07 7.30 -3.57
C ARG A 255 18.24 8.38 -4.25
N LEU A 256 18.30 9.59 -3.72
CA LEU A 256 17.63 10.76 -4.27
C LEU A 256 18.59 11.95 -4.35
N ASP A 257 18.55 12.67 -5.47
CA ASP A 257 19.25 13.94 -5.63
C ASP A 257 18.37 15.10 -5.15
N VAL A 258 18.85 15.82 -4.17
CA VAL A 258 18.08 16.84 -3.45
C VAL A 258 18.73 18.22 -3.58
N PRO A 259 18.08 19.19 -4.23
CA PRO A 259 18.62 20.54 -4.31
C PRO A 259 18.50 21.24 -2.97
N LEU A 260 19.56 21.98 -2.59
CA LEU A 260 19.52 22.87 -1.44
C LEU A 260 18.62 24.07 -1.75
N ARG A 261 17.58 24.29 -0.93
CA ARG A 261 16.66 25.42 -1.03
C ARG A 261 16.51 26.08 0.33
N GLN A 262 16.81 27.39 0.42
CA GLN A 262 16.61 28.18 1.65
C GLN A 262 17.24 27.54 2.91
N LEU A 263 18.48 27.06 2.80
CA LEU A 263 19.21 26.37 3.87
C LEU A 263 18.60 25.03 4.32
N ALA A 264 17.74 24.44 3.52
CA ALA A 264 17.11 23.15 3.80
C ALA A 264 17.21 22.20 2.61
N LEU A 265 17.27 20.90 2.90
CA LEU A 265 17.02 19.83 1.95
C LEU A 265 15.67 19.18 2.32
N ARG A 266 14.93 18.77 1.29
CA ARG A 266 13.68 18.03 1.49
C ARG A 266 13.66 16.87 0.52
N ALA A 267 13.51 15.67 1.05
CA ALA A 267 13.41 14.42 0.31
C ALA A 267 12.16 13.65 0.71
N GLU A 268 11.51 13.04 -0.27
CA GLU A 268 10.38 12.14 -0.08
C GLU A 268 10.81 10.77 -0.61
N PHE A 269 11.06 9.84 0.29
CA PHE A 269 11.32 8.45 -0.05
C PHE A 269 10.02 7.66 -0.09
N VAL A 270 9.80 6.95 -1.17
CA VAL A 270 8.78 5.92 -1.28
C VAL A 270 9.49 4.59 -1.43
N THR A 271 9.35 3.71 -0.46
CA THR A 271 10.02 2.41 -0.42
C THR A 271 9.02 1.30 -0.13
N LEU A 272 9.43 0.05 -0.18
CA LEU A 272 8.68 -1.01 0.46
C LEU A 272 8.67 -0.78 1.99
N ARG A 273 7.71 -1.40 2.67
CA ARG A 273 7.50 -1.20 4.12
C ARG A 273 8.78 -1.39 4.91
N LEU A 274 8.93 -0.60 5.95
CA LEU A 274 9.97 -0.81 6.97
C LEU A 274 9.49 -1.84 7.99
N SER A 275 10.43 -2.52 8.64
CA SER A 275 10.16 -3.43 9.75
C SER A 275 11.05 -3.09 10.95
N ASP A 276 10.66 -3.53 12.15
CA ASP A 276 11.45 -3.28 13.36
C ASP A 276 12.82 -3.99 13.33
N THR A 277 12.94 -5.03 12.51
CA THR A 277 14.16 -5.85 12.36
C THR A 277 15.09 -5.38 11.23
N ALA A 278 14.53 -4.70 10.22
CA ALA A 278 15.28 -4.20 9.06
C ALA A 278 14.99 -2.71 8.85
N MET A 279 15.61 -1.89 9.70
CA MET A 279 15.51 -0.45 9.64
C MET A 279 16.70 0.15 8.93
N PRO A 280 16.45 1.08 7.99
CA PRO A 280 17.51 1.70 7.20
C PRO A 280 18.35 2.71 7.98
N VAL A 281 19.50 2.99 7.39
CA VAL A 281 20.38 4.10 7.76
C VAL A 281 20.24 5.21 6.72
N LEU A 282 20.00 6.44 7.18
CA LEU A 282 19.92 7.61 6.31
C LEU A 282 21.30 8.29 6.24
N ARG A 283 21.78 8.56 5.03
CA ARG A 283 23.04 9.27 4.75
C ARG A 283 22.80 10.50 3.90
N ILE A 284 23.55 11.54 4.17
CA ILE A 284 23.55 12.78 3.40
C ILE A 284 24.95 13.01 2.83
N LEU A 285 25.03 13.11 1.50
CA LEU A 285 26.28 13.22 0.76
C LEU A 285 26.29 14.49 -0.09
N TYR A 286 27.51 14.95 -0.41
CA TYR A 286 27.78 15.98 -1.41
C TYR A 286 29.00 15.56 -2.23
N GLY A 287 28.87 15.49 -3.57
CA GLY A 287 29.95 15.01 -4.41
C GLY A 287 30.40 13.57 -4.12
N GLY A 288 29.52 12.73 -3.57
CA GLY A 288 29.82 11.36 -3.16
C GLY A 288 30.41 11.21 -1.75
N GLU A 289 30.78 12.33 -1.09
CA GLU A 289 31.36 12.33 0.25
C GLU A 289 30.30 12.62 1.33
N ARG A 290 30.37 11.94 2.46
CA ARG A 290 29.48 12.17 3.62
C ARG A 290 29.68 13.56 4.19
N VAL A 291 28.57 14.28 4.37
CA VAL A 291 28.60 15.62 4.96
C VAL A 291 28.03 15.67 6.39
N LEU A 292 27.35 14.60 6.80
CA LEU A 292 26.80 14.44 8.15
C LEU A 292 27.07 13.02 8.64
N PRO A 293 27.03 12.78 9.98
CA PRO A 293 27.02 11.43 10.52
C PRO A 293 25.85 10.62 9.99
N ASP A 294 26.03 9.30 9.86
CA ASP A 294 24.98 8.36 9.52
C ASP A 294 23.86 8.40 10.56
N ILE A 295 22.62 8.49 10.12
CA ILE A 295 21.44 8.54 10.99
C ILE A 295 20.83 7.14 11.07
N ASP A 296 20.96 6.50 12.23
CA ASP A 296 20.31 5.21 12.54
C ASP A 296 18.83 5.44 12.81
N LEU A 297 17.99 5.12 11.81
CA LEU A 297 16.53 5.26 11.92
C LEU A 297 15.93 4.24 12.91
N ALA A 298 16.55 3.08 13.12
CA ALA A 298 16.08 2.13 14.12
C ALA A 298 16.14 2.72 15.53
N ARG A 299 17.25 3.40 15.83
CA ARG A 299 17.44 4.07 17.12
C ARG A 299 16.46 5.23 17.27
N ALA A 300 16.30 6.05 16.23
CA ALA A 300 15.41 7.19 16.24
C ALA A 300 13.96 6.76 16.46
N PHE A 301 13.45 5.83 15.66
CA PHE A 301 12.07 5.33 15.73
C PHE A 301 11.77 4.70 17.09
N ARG A 302 12.68 3.85 17.60
CA ARG A 302 12.53 3.28 18.95
C ARG A 302 12.45 4.36 20.04
N SER A 303 13.23 5.42 19.93
CA SER A 303 13.20 6.50 20.91
C SER A 303 11.89 7.29 20.91
N TRP A 304 11.14 7.25 19.80
CA TRP A 304 9.83 7.89 19.65
C TRP A 304 8.66 6.93 19.86
N GLY A 305 8.93 5.65 20.11
CA GLY A 305 7.90 4.62 20.25
C GLY A 305 7.22 4.28 18.92
N TRP A 306 7.88 4.53 17.80
CA TRP A 306 7.41 4.13 16.49
C TRP A 306 7.80 2.68 16.19
N HIS A 307 6.81 1.88 15.83
CA HIS A 307 6.94 0.43 15.56
C HIS A 307 6.43 0.14 14.14
N PRO A 308 7.29 0.21 13.11
CA PRO A 308 6.89 -0.01 11.73
C PRO A 308 6.15 -1.33 11.50
N SER A 309 6.60 -2.43 12.11
CA SER A 309 5.96 -3.74 11.96
C SER A 309 4.51 -3.77 12.49
N ALA A 310 4.16 -2.92 13.46
CA ALA A 310 2.81 -2.83 14.03
C ALA A 310 1.94 -1.74 13.37
N THR A 311 2.49 -0.93 12.48
CA THR A 311 1.81 0.21 11.87
C THR A 311 1.20 -0.17 10.53
N HIS A 312 -0.12 -0.03 10.35
CA HIS A 312 -0.81 -0.37 9.09
C HIS A 312 -0.46 0.58 7.94
N VAL A 313 -0.30 1.87 8.21
CA VAL A 313 0.09 2.89 7.22
C VAL A 313 1.41 3.49 7.67
N GLN A 314 2.43 3.36 6.82
CA GLN A 314 3.76 3.86 7.12
C GLN A 314 4.00 5.20 6.45
N GLU A 315 3.59 6.26 7.13
CA GLU A 315 3.82 7.64 6.75
C GLU A 315 4.64 8.32 7.86
N TYR A 316 5.94 8.50 7.62
CA TYR A 316 6.85 9.06 8.59
C TYR A 316 7.40 10.40 8.10
N ARG A 317 7.48 11.36 9.00
CA ARG A 317 8.10 12.65 8.73
C ARG A 317 9.13 12.93 9.79
N ILE A 318 10.37 13.19 9.37
CA ILE A 318 11.49 13.46 10.26
C ILE A 318 12.19 14.76 9.87
N MET A 319 12.71 15.45 10.89
CA MET A 319 13.55 16.62 10.72
C MET A 319 14.93 16.35 11.31
N LEU A 320 15.95 16.67 10.56
CA LEU A 320 17.35 16.70 10.97
C LEU A 320 17.78 18.16 11.14
N ARG A 321 17.97 18.59 12.37
CA ARG A 321 18.51 19.92 12.66
C ARG A 321 20.02 19.82 12.82
N VAL A 322 20.74 20.32 11.84
CA VAL A 322 22.20 20.29 11.82
C VAL A 322 22.75 21.45 12.62
N ILE A 323 23.33 21.17 13.77
CA ILE A 323 23.97 22.18 14.64
C ILE A 323 25.39 22.45 14.17
N ASN A 324 26.14 21.39 13.85
CA ASN A 324 27.46 21.41 13.22
C ASN A 324 27.72 20.05 12.54
N GLU A 325 28.88 19.87 11.92
CA GLU A 325 29.28 18.66 11.19
C GLU A 325 29.24 17.37 12.01
N ASN A 326 29.34 17.45 13.34
CA ASN A 326 29.41 16.32 14.27
C ASN A 326 28.12 16.17 15.11
N ARG A 327 27.19 17.11 15.03
CA ARG A 327 25.98 17.12 15.84
C ARG A 327 24.75 17.42 14.99
N VAL A 328 23.88 16.42 14.93
CA VAL A 328 22.59 16.48 14.28
C VAL A 328 21.53 16.05 15.30
N ASP A 329 20.57 16.92 15.55
CA ASP A 329 19.41 16.59 16.35
C ASP A 329 18.32 16.01 15.41
N VAL A 330 17.86 14.81 15.70
CA VAL A 330 16.84 14.09 14.89
C VAL A 330 15.51 14.14 15.63
N MET A 331 14.46 14.62 14.95
CA MET A 331 13.15 14.86 15.54
C MET A 331 12.04 14.34 14.66
N PRO A 332 10.94 13.77 15.23
CA PRO A 332 9.75 13.48 14.47
C PRO A 332 9.01 14.78 14.13
N LEU A 333 8.49 14.88 12.89
CA LEU A 333 7.53 15.92 12.52
C LEU A 333 6.13 15.32 12.62
N VAL A 334 5.45 15.61 13.71
CA VAL A 334 4.06 15.15 13.92
C VAL A 334 3.13 16.25 13.41
N GLU A 335 2.21 15.91 12.51
CA GLU A 335 1.08 16.78 12.19
C GLU A 335 0.09 16.72 13.37
N GLY A 336 0.19 17.67 14.27
CA GLY A 336 -0.68 17.81 15.41
C GLY A 336 -0.34 19.09 16.18
N SER A 337 -1.32 19.66 16.83
CA SER A 337 -1.14 20.86 17.65
C SER A 337 -0.05 20.62 18.71
N VAL A 338 0.69 21.66 19.08
CA VAL A 338 1.67 21.67 20.18
C VAL A 338 1.09 21.08 21.49
N ALA A 339 -0.21 20.96 21.61
CA ALA A 339 -0.92 20.35 22.72
C ALA A 339 -0.68 18.82 22.87
N ASP A 340 -0.38 18.10 21.78
CA ASP A 340 -0.09 16.66 21.86
C ASP A 340 1.33 16.36 22.37
N TRP A 341 2.23 17.35 22.36
CA TRP A 341 3.59 17.24 22.88
C TRP A 341 3.68 17.26 24.41
N VAL A 342 2.66 17.79 25.09
CA VAL A 342 2.65 17.94 26.55
C VAL A 342 2.46 16.60 27.27
N ASN A 343 1.95 15.59 26.59
CA ASN A 343 1.72 14.23 27.13
C ASN A 343 2.80 13.20 26.77
N GLY A 344 3.76 13.54 25.94
CA GLY A 344 4.88 12.69 25.55
C GLY A 344 6.14 13.04 26.32
N GLY A 345 6.27 12.53 27.54
CA GLY A 345 7.46 12.37 28.36
C GLY A 345 8.56 13.44 28.27
N SER A 346 8.84 14.11 29.36
CA SER A 346 10.07 14.90 29.52
C SER A 346 11.29 14.00 29.33
N PHE A 347 12.11 14.28 28.33
CA PHE A 347 13.43 13.69 28.20
C PHE A 347 14.39 14.50 29.08
N GLY A 348 14.73 13.93 30.25
CA GLY A 348 15.84 14.37 31.05
C GLY A 348 17.13 13.68 30.63
#